data_435c99eabc3407b1b8a437f329203cf0
#
_entry.id   435c99eabc3407b1b8a437f329203cf0
#
_cell.length_a   1.000
_cell.length_b   1.000
_cell.length_c   1.000
_cell.angle_alpha   90.00
_cell.angle_beta   90.00
_cell.angle_gamma   90.00
#
_symmetry.space_group_name_H-M   'P 1'
#
loop_
_entity.id
_entity.type
_entity.pdbx_description
1 polymer ?
#
loop_
_entity_poly.entity_id
_entity_poly.type
_entity_poly.pdbx_seq_one_letter_code
_entity_poly.pdbx_strand_id
1 'polypeptide(L)'
;MAPRKSRAAAEEKPPANVGVKRTRAPPRSSTAPAASKVTKKPAKKAASTKASKAAATKAVSKAAPKKAVSKKAAPAKPKAAAKSKKPTETDVESEAEEILAPKPAVSRKRGRTQEPEALPAAKKLKVGPTINTPPVERLDVYVFGGGENNELGLGAKKVDGKSPSNVKRPRYNPLLKGVTQIAVGGMHCVALTDDQRILTWGVSDGGPLGRDTSSYEAPAKDMDADSDSEDEDNVTLNPVESTPTAINTEFLDGRKVVQVLASDSASFILTEDGYVYGWGSFVGNDGIIGFTAEGATKAAQEKDGNAKKKLQIQTEPILISGLKNIKSLARGSNHILALDTKGTVFTWGAHEQNQLGRRVNDRFRFAALTPTQVLKNCKSIAAGAYHSFAINNKDQVVSWGLNNYGQTGIAANAGGDDAIISNPTVVKSFEGLDVQQIKGCLHHTIACTKDQKVLVVGRCDEGQTGLDLASINQDDLIISSTTSKPAILKTPTVVPDITATFVAGAIDNSFAISEDGKVWAWGYSENYRTGLGTDETIRTPTAVENTAIKGKKMTFAGCGGQFSVLAGPEVEMKDGA
;
A
#
# COMPACT_ATOMS: atom_id res chain seq x y z
N MET A 1 -25.30 -53.60 46.41
CA MET A 1 -24.89 -53.27 47.79
C MET A 1 -24.53 -51.82 47.83
N ALA A 2 -25.43 -51.01 48.35
CA ALA A 2 -25.23 -49.64 48.79
C ALA A 2 -24.83 -49.68 50.29
N PRO A 3 -24.66 -48.62 51.00
CA PRO A 3 -24.07 -47.27 50.84
C PRO A 3 -23.22 -46.84 52.09
N ARG A 4 -22.69 -45.60 52.12
CA ARG A 4 -22.69 -44.71 53.33
C ARG A 4 -21.79 -43.50 53.09
N LYS A 5 -22.35 -42.31 52.99
CA LYS A 5 -22.69 -41.25 53.99
C LYS A 5 -21.42 -40.52 54.52
N SER A 6 -21.26 -39.30 54.11
CA SER A 6 -21.53 -37.98 54.73
C SER A 6 -20.58 -37.54 55.83
N ARG A 7 -19.98 -36.37 55.66
CA ARG A 7 -20.03 -35.31 56.69
C ARG A 7 -19.59 -33.96 56.15
N ALA A 8 -20.36 -33.04 56.42
CA ALA A 8 -20.47 -31.65 56.25
C ALA A 8 -19.65 -30.81 57.25
N ALA A 9 -19.51 -29.57 56.86
CA ALA A 9 -19.40 -28.32 57.63
C ALA A 9 -18.04 -27.96 58.24
N ALA A 10 -17.54 -26.76 57.92
CA ALA A 10 -17.88 -25.57 58.74
C ALA A 10 -17.42 -24.30 58.02
N GLU A 11 -18.34 -23.33 57.97
CA GLU A 11 -18.12 -21.91 57.69
C GLU A 11 -17.24 -21.27 58.78
N GLU A 12 -16.33 -20.35 58.36
CA GLU A 12 -15.87 -19.28 59.26
C GLU A 12 -15.92 -17.95 58.52
N LYS A 13 -16.69 -17.02 59.12
CA LYS A 13 -16.85 -15.61 58.77
C LYS A 13 -15.74 -14.75 59.38
N PRO A 14 -15.47 -13.57 58.77
CA PRO A 14 -14.32 -12.71 59.12
C PRO A 14 -14.61 -11.80 60.32
N PRO A 15 -13.56 -11.26 61.00
CA PRO A 15 -13.76 -10.25 62.05
C PRO A 15 -13.73 -8.83 61.47
N ALA A 16 -14.48 -7.99 62.15
CA ALA A 16 -14.83 -6.62 61.84
C ALA A 16 -13.73 -5.60 62.21
N ASN A 17 -13.73 -4.55 61.42
CA ASN A 17 -13.46 -3.12 61.70
C ASN A 17 -12.79 -2.73 63.04
N VAL A 18 -11.64 -2.04 62.91
CA VAL A 18 -11.22 -1.00 63.87
C VAL A 18 -10.80 0.24 63.08
N GLY A 19 -11.55 1.32 63.30
CA GLY A 19 -11.29 2.62 62.72
C GLY A 19 -10.21 3.40 63.46
N VAL A 20 -9.46 4.21 62.75
CA VAL A 20 -8.70 5.35 63.34
C VAL A 20 -8.74 6.55 62.37
N LYS A 21 -9.43 7.54 62.87
CA LYS A 21 -9.28 9.01 62.83
C LYS A 21 -8.67 9.74 61.65
N ARG A 22 -9.54 10.55 61.08
CA ARG A 22 -9.27 11.77 60.31
C ARG A 22 -8.43 12.76 61.12
N THR A 23 -7.43 13.39 60.49
CA THR A 23 -6.94 14.69 60.86
C THR A 23 -7.00 15.64 59.65
N ARG A 24 -7.43 16.83 60.01
CA ARG A 24 -7.84 17.99 59.24
C ARG A 24 -6.63 18.72 58.62
N ALA A 25 -6.81 19.30 57.45
CA ALA A 25 -5.97 20.34 56.85
C ALA A 25 -6.07 21.69 57.59
N PRO A 26 -5.09 22.55 57.48
CA PRO A 26 -5.30 23.99 57.61
C PRO A 26 -4.97 24.77 56.33
N PRO A 27 -5.25 26.10 56.30
CA PRO A 27 -5.92 26.73 55.16
C PRO A 27 -5.02 27.61 54.27
N ARG A 28 -5.64 28.07 53.20
CA ARG A 28 -5.17 29.07 52.21
C ARG A 28 -4.66 30.36 52.88
N SER A 29 -3.62 30.93 52.29
CA SER A 29 -3.42 32.38 52.30
C SER A 29 -3.20 32.90 50.86
N SER A 30 -4.04 33.85 50.54
CA SER A 30 -4.07 34.72 49.37
C SER A 30 -2.91 35.72 49.38
N THR A 31 -2.33 36.01 48.21
CA THR A 31 -1.96 37.39 47.84
C THR A 31 -1.61 37.44 46.34
N ALA A 32 -2.39 38.20 45.61
CA ALA A 32 -1.96 38.88 44.38
C ALA A 32 -1.35 40.24 44.77
N PRO A 33 -0.47 40.83 43.95
CA PRO A 33 -0.89 42.02 43.20
C PRO A 33 -0.33 42.09 41.79
N ALA A 34 -1.13 42.61 40.92
CA ALA A 34 -1.26 43.93 40.34
C ALA A 34 -0.54 44.14 39.02
N ALA A 35 -1.33 44.58 38.09
CA ALA A 35 -1.08 44.97 36.71
C ALA A 35 -0.07 46.11 36.53
N SER A 36 0.64 46.09 35.37
CA SER A 36 1.01 47.33 34.70
C SER A 36 0.84 47.22 33.21
N LYS A 37 0.03 48.12 32.70
CA LYS A 37 -0.24 48.45 31.30
C LYS A 37 1.01 49.15 30.67
N VAL A 38 1.08 49.11 29.33
CA VAL A 38 1.52 50.16 28.39
C VAL A 38 2.25 49.46 27.24
N THR A 39 2.05 49.61 25.94
CA THR A 39 1.33 50.49 25.00
C THR A 39 1.50 49.94 23.58
N LYS A 40 0.61 50.37 22.71
CA LYS A 40 0.37 50.02 21.31
C LYS A 40 1.43 50.45 20.28
N LYS A 41 1.54 49.59 19.20
CA LYS A 41 1.48 49.88 17.73
C LYS A 41 2.77 50.31 17.01
N PRO A 42 2.86 50.22 15.63
CA PRO A 42 2.07 49.39 14.71
C PRO A 42 2.90 48.69 13.58
N ALA A 43 2.19 47.85 12.89
CA ALA A 43 2.28 47.21 11.58
C ALA A 43 3.30 47.63 10.52
N LYS A 44 3.81 46.64 9.76
CA LYS A 44 3.84 46.71 8.29
C LYS A 44 3.63 45.34 7.65
N LYS A 45 2.71 45.35 6.68
CA LYS A 45 2.29 44.25 5.78
C LYS A 45 3.44 43.76 4.89
N ALA A 46 3.48 42.49 4.61
CA ALA A 46 3.77 42.01 3.25
C ALA A 46 3.20 40.59 3.06
N ALA A 47 2.62 40.42 1.92
CA ALA A 47 1.75 39.42 1.36
C ALA A 47 2.30 37.99 1.31
N SER A 48 1.36 37.07 1.55
CA SER A 48 0.94 35.85 0.86
C SER A 48 1.83 35.27 -0.23
N THR A 49 2.08 33.98 -0.16
CA THR A 49 1.73 33.05 -1.25
C THR A 49 1.75 31.60 -0.76
N LYS A 50 0.76 30.88 -1.26
CA LYS A 50 0.46 29.48 -1.13
C LYS A 50 1.65 28.55 -1.45
N ALA A 51 1.73 27.42 -0.79
CA ALA A 51 1.65 26.10 -1.40
C ALA A 51 2.09 25.04 -0.37
N SER A 52 1.18 24.22 -0.02
CA SER A 52 1.43 22.91 0.59
C SER A 52 2.22 22.04 -0.39
N LYS A 53 3.40 21.60 -0.02
CA LYS A 53 4.09 20.48 -0.67
C LYS A 53 4.82 19.67 0.39
N ALA A 54 4.57 18.40 0.33
CA ALA A 54 5.23 17.36 1.08
C ALA A 54 6.74 17.56 1.13
N ALA A 55 7.30 17.50 2.33
CA ALA A 55 8.73 17.61 2.57
C ALA A 55 9.40 16.28 2.29
N ALA A 56 10.11 16.20 1.18
CA ALA A 56 11.18 15.23 1.01
C ALA A 56 12.47 15.88 1.52
N THR A 57 13.07 15.32 2.53
CA THR A 57 14.33 15.70 3.14
C THR A 57 15.48 15.58 2.16
N LYS A 58 16.11 16.69 1.82
CA LYS A 58 17.46 16.74 1.24
C LYS A 58 18.46 16.98 2.37
N ALA A 59 19.32 16.02 2.61
CA ALA A 59 20.57 16.27 3.31
C ALA A 59 21.65 16.64 2.30
N VAL A 60 22.18 17.84 2.43
CA VAL A 60 23.35 18.34 1.70
C VAL A 60 24.56 18.23 2.59
N SER A 61 25.55 17.44 2.20
CA SER A 61 26.88 17.53 2.76
C SER A 61 27.80 18.33 1.83
N LYS A 62 28.31 19.48 2.32
CA LYS A 62 29.48 20.19 1.78
C LYS A 62 30.62 19.98 2.74
N ALA A 63 31.74 19.46 2.27
CA ALA A 63 33.06 19.97 2.56
C ALA A 63 34.12 19.23 1.77
N ALA A 64 34.82 19.94 0.91
CA ALA A 64 36.16 19.60 0.45
C ALA A 64 37.21 20.31 1.35
N PRO A 65 38.42 19.74 1.49
CA PRO A 65 39.56 20.58 1.14
C PRO A 65 40.65 19.90 0.31
N LYS A 66 41.45 20.80 -0.25
CA LYS A 66 42.47 20.73 -1.27
C LYS A 66 43.76 19.98 -0.90
N LYS A 67 44.36 19.40 -2.00
CA LYS A 67 45.78 19.36 -2.40
C LYS A 67 46.82 18.58 -1.58
N ALA A 68 47.44 17.61 -2.23
CA ALA A 68 48.90 17.62 -2.45
C ALA A 68 49.29 16.68 -3.61
N VAL A 69 50.23 17.17 -4.38
CA VAL A 69 50.81 16.65 -5.63
C VAL A 69 51.97 15.71 -5.30
N SER A 70 52.12 14.58 -5.98
CA SER A 70 53.44 14.12 -6.40
C SER A 70 53.39 13.15 -7.58
N LYS A 71 54.38 13.27 -8.42
CA LYS A 71 54.59 12.82 -9.78
C LYS A 71 55.17 11.40 -9.93
N LYS A 72 54.99 10.87 -11.19
CA LYS A 72 55.84 9.86 -11.91
C LYS A 72 55.54 8.40 -11.63
N ALA A 73 55.49 7.47 -12.56
CA ALA A 73 55.96 7.33 -13.94
C ALA A 73 55.24 6.15 -14.61
N ALA A 74 54.97 6.21 -15.90
CA ALA A 74 54.86 5.04 -16.77
C ALA A 74 56.32 4.64 -17.18
N PRO A 75 56.60 3.47 -17.75
CA PRO A 75 56.09 3.02 -19.02
C PRO A 75 56.02 1.47 -19.24
N ALA A 76 55.52 1.13 -20.40
CA ALA A 76 56.02 0.18 -21.40
C ALA A 76 55.12 -1.03 -21.72
N LYS A 77 54.69 -1.04 -22.98
CA LYS A 77 54.36 -2.23 -23.80
C LYS A 77 55.61 -3.00 -24.16
N PRO A 78 55.54 -4.30 -24.50
CA PRO A 78 55.82 -4.69 -25.85
C PRO A 78 54.82 -5.78 -26.44
N LYS A 79 54.46 -5.61 -27.66
CA LYS A 79 54.69 -6.24 -28.96
C LYS A 79 54.84 -7.78 -28.95
N ALA A 80 53.85 -8.47 -29.56
CA ALA A 80 53.78 -9.02 -30.89
C ALA A 80 54.41 -10.39 -31.21
N ALA A 81 53.69 -11.17 -31.95
CA ALA A 81 54.02 -12.15 -33.00
C ALA A 81 53.65 -13.59 -32.61
N ALA A 82 53.14 -14.46 -33.42
CA ALA A 82 52.73 -14.54 -34.85
C ALA A 82 52.28 -15.97 -35.16
N LYS A 83 51.41 -16.11 -36.23
CA LYS A 83 51.32 -17.27 -37.15
C LYS A 83 50.78 -18.61 -36.62
N SER A 84 49.90 -19.28 -37.21
CA SER A 84 49.32 -19.52 -38.53
C SER A 84 48.74 -20.93 -38.56
N LYS A 85 47.59 -21.17 -39.14
CA LYS A 85 47.33 -22.16 -40.21
C LYS A 85 45.83 -22.39 -40.39
N LYS A 86 45.37 -22.12 -41.59
CA LYS A 86 44.25 -22.75 -42.29
C LYS A 86 44.79 -24.11 -42.86
N PRO A 87 44.01 -25.10 -43.21
CA PRO A 87 43.02 -25.10 -44.31
C PRO A 87 41.79 -25.98 -43.96
N THR A 88 40.75 -26.19 -44.69
CA THR A 88 40.48 -26.37 -46.13
C THR A 88 38.98 -26.31 -46.35
N GLU A 89 38.62 -25.86 -47.50
CA GLU A 89 37.32 -25.79 -48.18
C GLU A 89 36.64 -27.15 -48.36
N THR A 90 35.30 -27.13 -48.38
CA THR A 90 34.55 -27.87 -49.42
C THR A 90 33.27 -27.08 -49.74
N ASP A 91 33.12 -26.86 -51.01
CA ASP A 91 32.06 -26.20 -51.77
C ASP A 91 30.68 -26.85 -51.59
N VAL A 92 29.62 -26.05 -51.68
CA VAL A 92 28.48 -26.28 -52.56
C VAL A 92 27.78 -24.94 -52.87
N GLU A 93 27.59 -24.70 -54.13
CA GLU A 93 26.98 -23.69 -54.98
C GLU A 93 25.77 -22.92 -54.41
N SER A 94 25.78 -21.65 -54.53
CA SER A 94 25.20 -20.58 -55.35
C SER A 94 23.78 -20.80 -55.91
N GLU A 95 22.88 -19.88 -55.53
CA GLU A 95 21.99 -19.22 -56.48
C GLU A 95 21.77 -17.77 -56.02
N ALA A 96 22.14 -16.88 -56.95
CA ALA A 96 21.97 -15.44 -56.81
C ALA A 96 20.65 -15.03 -57.48
N GLU A 97 19.85 -14.21 -56.82
CA GLU A 97 18.84 -13.41 -57.50
C GLU A 97 19.08 -11.92 -57.30
N GLU A 98 18.94 -11.25 -58.38
CA GLU A 98 19.38 -9.96 -58.85
C GLU A 98 18.61 -8.80 -58.21
N ILE A 99 19.31 -7.77 -57.78
CA ILE A 99 18.75 -6.49 -57.34
C ILE A 99 18.58 -5.60 -58.59
N LEU A 100 17.33 -5.23 -58.89
CA LEU A 100 17.02 -4.18 -59.88
C LEU A 100 16.58 -2.89 -59.16
N ALA A 101 17.29 -1.82 -59.51
CA ALA A 101 17.08 -0.45 -59.05
C ALA A 101 15.82 0.21 -59.66
N PRO A 102 15.27 1.26 -59.01
CA PRO A 102 14.01 1.87 -59.43
C PRO A 102 14.19 2.95 -60.52
N LYS A 103 13.22 3.04 -61.46
CA LYS A 103 13.03 4.15 -62.40
C LYS A 103 11.86 5.06 -61.98
N PRO A 104 11.83 6.33 -62.43
CA PRO A 104 11.16 7.41 -61.76
C PRO A 104 9.70 7.66 -62.17
N ALA A 105 9.06 8.49 -61.37
CA ALA A 105 7.66 8.89 -61.31
C ALA A 105 7.12 9.60 -62.54
N VAL A 106 5.83 9.38 -62.85
CA VAL A 106 4.99 10.33 -63.59
C VAL A 106 3.57 10.40 -63.03
N SER A 107 3.23 11.67 -62.71
CA SER A 107 1.93 12.39 -62.75
C SER A 107 0.69 11.95 -61.98
N ARG A 108 0.32 12.88 -61.15
CA ARG A 108 -0.98 13.39 -60.68
C ARG A 108 -2.25 12.78 -61.28
N LYS A 109 -3.13 12.24 -60.42
CA LYS A 109 -4.58 12.39 -60.52
C LYS A 109 -5.21 12.70 -59.18
N ARG A 110 -6.15 13.64 -59.20
CA ARG A 110 -6.91 14.21 -58.09
C ARG A 110 -7.86 13.20 -57.44
N GLY A 111 -7.98 13.27 -56.12
CA GLY A 111 -9.22 13.32 -55.36
C GLY A 111 -10.05 12.04 -55.32
N ARG A 112 -9.91 11.31 -54.23
CA ARG A 112 -11.03 10.63 -53.57
C ARG A 112 -10.75 10.65 -52.07
N THR A 113 -11.58 11.37 -51.32
CA THR A 113 -11.67 11.30 -49.87
C THR A 113 -11.91 9.83 -49.50
N GLN A 114 -10.92 9.18 -48.94
CA GLN A 114 -11.09 7.91 -48.25
C GLN A 114 -11.57 8.26 -46.83
N GLU A 115 -12.75 7.75 -46.47
CA GLU A 115 -13.17 7.61 -45.10
C GLU A 115 -12.09 6.82 -44.34
N PRO A 116 -11.83 7.16 -43.06
CA PRO A 116 -10.86 6.40 -42.26
C PRO A 116 -11.33 4.94 -42.18
N GLU A 117 -10.54 4.01 -42.72
CA GLU A 117 -10.73 2.58 -42.49
C GLU A 117 -10.88 2.33 -40.99
N ALA A 118 -12.01 1.77 -40.59
CA ALA A 118 -12.25 1.33 -39.23
C ALA A 118 -11.11 0.35 -38.84
N LEU A 119 -10.42 0.66 -37.77
CA LEU A 119 -9.43 -0.24 -37.16
C LEU A 119 -10.05 -1.63 -37.00
N PRO A 120 -9.35 -2.72 -37.35
CA PRO A 120 -9.88 -4.06 -37.21
C PRO A 120 -10.31 -4.28 -35.76
N ALA A 121 -11.56 -4.67 -35.57
CA ALA A 121 -12.12 -4.97 -34.27
C ALA A 121 -11.18 -5.91 -33.50
N ALA A 122 -10.75 -5.48 -32.31
CA ALA A 122 -9.88 -6.26 -31.46
C ALA A 122 -10.50 -7.66 -31.29
N LYS A 123 -9.73 -8.71 -31.64
CA LYS A 123 -10.19 -10.09 -31.50
C LYS A 123 -10.58 -10.32 -30.02
N LYS A 124 -11.85 -10.58 -29.75
CA LYS A 124 -12.35 -10.92 -28.41
C LYS A 124 -11.52 -12.08 -27.85
N LEU A 125 -11.02 -11.89 -26.64
CA LEU A 125 -10.23 -12.92 -25.96
C LEU A 125 -11.17 -14.07 -25.59
N LYS A 126 -10.87 -15.31 -25.99
CA LYS A 126 -11.66 -16.47 -25.59
C LYS A 126 -11.63 -16.62 -24.07
N VAL A 127 -12.80 -16.83 -23.45
CA VAL A 127 -12.89 -17.15 -22.02
C VAL A 127 -12.14 -18.47 -21.77
N GLY A 128 -11.20 -18.45 -20.84
CA GLY A 128 -10.42 -19.61 -20.44
C GLY A 128 -11.17 -20.53 -19.49
N PRO A 129 -10.59 -21.66 -19.07
CA PRO A 129 -11.15 -22.48 -18.00
C PRO A 129 -11.13 -21.71 -16.69
N THR A 130 -12.18 -21.85 -15.88
CA THR A 130 -12.25 -21.28 -14.52
C THR A 130 -11.20 -21.92 -13.61
N ILE A 131 -10.31 -21.11 -13.05
CA ILE A 131 -9.23 -21.53 -12.15
C ILE A 131 -9.36 -20.89 -10.76
N ASN A 132 -10.15 -19.84 -10.64
CA ASN A 132 -10.40 -19.11 -9.39
C ASN A 132 -11.90 -19.02 -9.12
N THR A 133 -12.28 -18.91 -7.84
CA THR A 133 -13.69 -18.80 -7.43
C THR A 133 -13.97 -17.38 -6.95
N PRO A 134 -15.00 -16.70 -7.46
CA PRO A 134 -15.42 -15.40 -6.96
C PRO A 134 -15.84 -15.45 -5.50
N PRO A 135 -15.56 -14.40 -4.70
CA PRO A 135 -16.08 -14.27 -3.35
C PRO A 135 -17.61 -14.07 -3.42
N VAL A 136 -18.33 -14.72 -2.51
CA VAL A 136 -19.81 -14.70 -2.47
C VAL A 136 -20.37 -14.16 -1.15
N GLU A 137 -19.56 -14.12 -0.09
CA GLU A 137 -19.98 -13.62 1.21
C GLU A 137 -20.11 -12.10 1.15
N ARG A 138 -21.29 -11.58 1.48
CA ARG A 138 -21.53 -10.14 1.58
C ARG A 138 -20.95 -9.60 2.88
N LEU A 139 -20.40 -8.39 2.79
CA LEU A 139 -19.70 -7.72 3.88
C LEU A 139 -20.37 -6.40 4.25
N ASP A 140 -20.53 -6.17 5.53
CA ASP A 140 -20.71 -4.85 6.11
C ASP A 140 -19.36 -4.13 6.12
N VAL A 141 -19.29 -2.93 5.59
CA VAL A 141 -18.05 -2.14 5.49
C VAL A 141 -18.09 -0.95 6.44
N TYR A 142 -17.03 -0.76 7.21
CA TYR A 142 -16.85 0.31 8.18
C TYR A 142 -15.60 1.11 7.84
N VAL A 143 -15.71 2.44 7.81
CA VAL A 143 -14.63 3.35 7.44
C VAL A 143 -14.32 4.31 8.58
N PHE A 144 -13.05 4.69 8.72
CA PHE A 144 -12.59 5.67 9.72
C PHE A 144 -11.22 6.24 9.33
N GLY A 145 -10.88 7.35 9.95
CA GLY A 145 -9.67 8.08 9.63
C GLY A 145 -9.96 9.45 9.05
N GLY A 146 -9.04 10.00 8.29
CA GLY A 146 -9.15 11.25 7.54
C GLY A 146 -10.37 11.27 6.62
N GLY A 147 -10.25 11.64 5.38
CA GLY A 147 -11.37 11.67 4.43
C GLY A 147 -11.51 13.02 3.75
N GLU A 148 -10.57 13.90 4.00
CA GLU A 148 -10.52 15.23 3.36
C GLU A 148 -10.23 15.14 1.86
N ASN A 149 -9.72 13.99 1.41
CA ASN A 149 -9.42 13.66 0.02
C ASN A 149 -10.38 12.60 -0.55
N ASN A 150 -11.62 12.54 -0.07
CA ASN A 150 -12.67 11.64 -0.58
C ASN A 150 -12.48 10.14 -0.25
N GLU A 151 -11.48 9.74 0.54
CA GLU A 151 -11.04 8.35 0.71
C GLU A 151 -12.06 7.45 1.42
N LEU A 152 -12.94 8.04 2.27
CA LEU A 152 -13.88 7.27 3.09
C LEU A 152 -15.11 6.76 2.31
N GLY A 153 -15.38 7.32 1.12
CA GLY A 153 -16.50 6.86 0.30
C GLY A 153 -17.89 7.08 0.94
N LEU A 154 -18.02 8.07 1.83
CA LEU A 154 -19.27 8.40 2.54
C LEU A 154 -20.14 9.42 1.79
N GLY A 155 -19.75 9.79 0.56
CA GLY A 155 -20.36 10.89 -0.19
C GLY A 155 -19.83 12.26 0.25
N ALA A 156 -20.33 13.34 -0.37
CA ALA A 156 -19.84 14.70 -0.15
C ALA A 156 -20.64 15.49 0.90
N LYS A 157 -21.78 14.97 1.36
CA LYS A 157 -22.69 15.69 2.26
C LYS A 157 -22.71 15.07 3.64
N LYS A 158 -22.96 15.91 4.66
CA LYS A 158 -23.27 15.44 6.00
C LYS A 158 -24.54 14.58 5.98
N VAL A 159 -24.51 13.43 6.64
CA VAL A 159 -25.66 12.53 6.82
C VAL A 159 -25.92 12.43 8.32
N ASP A 160 -27.15 12.66 8.75
CA ASP A 160 -27.56 12.67 10.18
C ASP A 160 -26.68 13.60 11.03
N GLY A 161 -26.31 14.77 10.48
CA GLY A 161 -25.44 15.74 11.13
C GLY A 161 -23.96 15.32 11.28
N LYS A 162 -23.57 14.16 10.73
CA LYS A 162 -22.20 13.65 10.79
C LYS A 162 -21.42 14.02 9.54
N SER A 163 -20.22 14.58 9.70
CA SER A 163 -19.30 14.86 8.61
C SER A 163 -18.88 13.57 7.89
N PRO A 164 -18.72 13.59 6.55
CA PRO A 164 -18.14 12.47 5.79
C PRO A 164 -16.62 12.38 5.92
N SER A 165 -15.95 13.33 6.57
CA SER A 165 -14.51 13.35 6.86
C SER A 165 -14.26 13.24 8.36
N ASN A 166 -12.99 13.05 8.77
CA ASN A 166 -12.53 13.00 10.17
C ASN A 166 -13.33 12.02 11.04
N VAL A 167 -13.49 10.80 10.56
CA VAL A 167 -14.26 9.75 11.23
C VAL A 167 -13.39 9.07 12.30
N LYS A 168 -13.59 9.44 13.55
CA LYS A 168 -12.72 9.05 14.68
C LYS A 168 -12.78 7.57 15.06
N ARG A 169 -13.89 6.89 14.77
CA ARG A 169 -14.15 5.48 15.10
C ARG A 169 -14.87 4.79 13.96
N PRO A 170 -14.80 3.46 13.82
CA PRO A 170 -15.46 2.72 12.74
C PRO A 170 -16.91 3.16 12.54
N ARG A 171 -17.24 3.62 11.33
CA ARG A 171 -18.58 4.03 10.89
C ARG A 171 -19.02 3.15 9.74
N TYR A 172 -20.20 2.55 9.86
CA TYR A 172 -20.83 1.82 8.76
C TYR A 172 -21.01 2.72 7.54
N ASN A 173 -20.66 2.21 6.37
CA ASN A 173 -20.85 2.91 5.10
C ASN A 173 -22.08 2.37 4.36
N PRO A 174 -23.23 3.08 4.37
CA PRO A 174 -24.46 2.61 3.78
C PRO A 174 -24.46 2.62 2.24
N LEU A 175 -23.46 3.25 1.61
CA LEU A 175 -23.30 3.30 0.15
C LEU A 175 -22.65 2.03 -0.41
N LEU A 176 -22.04 1.20 0.45
CA LEU A 176 -21.34 -0.03 0.09
C LEU A 176 -22.21 -1.26 0.37
N LYS A 177 -23.27 -1.43 -0.42
CA LYS A 177 -24.18 -2.59 -0.30
C LYS A 177 -23.76 -3.73 -1.22
N GLY A 178 -23.91 -4.97 -0.74
CA GLY A 178 -23.60 -6.19 -1.50
C GLY A 178 -22.11 -6.36 -1.80
N VAL A 179 -21.22 -5.66 -1.06
CA VAL A 179 -19.77 -5.81 -1.23
C VAL A 179 -19.34 -7.20 -0.79
N THR A 180 -18.58 -7.90 -1.63
CA THR A 180 -18.00 -9.22 -1.34
C THR A 180 -16.48 -9.15 -1.16
N GLN A 181 -15.85 -8.09 -1.63
CA GLN A 181 -14.43 -7.85 -1.43
C GLN A 181 -14.12 -6.36 -1.50
N ILE A 182 -13.17 -5.89 -0.70
CA ILE A 182 -12.67 -4.52 -0.73
C ILE A 182 -11.13 -4.51 -0.74
N ALA A 183 -10.56 -3.61 -1.52
CA ALA A 183 -9.14 -3.29 -1.56
C ALA A 183 -8.93 -1.82 -1.22
N VAL A 184 -7.96 -1.56 -0.34
CA VAL A 184 -7.63 -0.22 0.14
C VAL A 184 -6.26 0.17 -0.41
N GLY A 185 -6.18 1.24 -1.18
CA GLY A 185 -4.96 1.82 -1.73
C GLY A 185 -4.36 2.89 -0.82
N GLY A 186 -3.50 3.76 -1.36
CA GLY A 186 -2.96 4.90 -0.61
C GLY A 186 -4.05 5.91 -0.23
N MET A 187 -4.80 6.37 -1.24
CA MET A 187 -5.86 7.39 -1.08
C MET A 187 -7.13 7.04 -1.89
N HIS A 188 -7.30 5.79 -2.30
CA HIS A 188 -8.49 5.33 -3.01
C HIS A 188 -8.83 3.89 -2.62
N CYS A 189 -10.04 3.48 -2.92
CA CYS A 189 -10.52 2.13 -2.70
C CYS A 189 -11.16 1.54 -3.95
N VAL A 190 -11.14 0.20 -4.01
CA VAL A 190 -11.85 -0.60 -5.01
C VAL A 190 -12.65 -1.67 -4.30
N ALA A 191 -13.93 -1.81 -4.62
CA ALA A 191 -14.77 -2.88 -4.07
C ALA A 191 -15.43 -3.69 -5.18
N LEU A 192 -15.60 -4.98 -4.91
CA LEU A 192 -16.36 -5.91 -5.75
C LEU A 192 -17.68 -6.22 -5.05
N THR A 193 -18.77 -6.17 -5.80
CA THR A 193 -20.10 -6.53 -5.31
C THR A 193 -20.50 -7.94 -5.77
N ASP A 194 -21.49 -8.52 -5.13
CA ASP A 194 -22.05 -9.84 -5.44
C ASP A 194 -22.67 -9.93 -6.85
N ASP A 195 -23.19 -8.79 -7.36
CA ASP A 195 -23.66 -8.63 -8.74
C ASP A 195 -22.52 -8.27 -9.73
N GLN A 196 -21.24 -8.43 -9.31
CA GLN A 196 -20.04 -8.24 -10.13
C GLN A 196 -19.79 -6.82 -10.60
N ARG A 197 -20.33 -5.79 -9.94
CA ARG A 197 -19.91 -4.40 -10.16
C ARG A 197 -18.58 -4.14 -9.46
N ILE A 198 -17.75 -3.32 -10.07
CA ILE A 198 -16.49 -2.83 -9.51
C ILE A 198 -16.71 -1.37 -9.14
N LEU A 199 -16.74 -1.07 -7.85
CA LEU A 199 -16.93 0.27 -7.33
C LEU A 199 -15.57 0.90 -7.02
N THR A 200 -15.38 2.18 -7.37
CA THR A 200 -14.17 2.95 -7.06
C THR A 200 -14.51 4.29 -6.44
N TRP A 201 -13.69 4.77 -5.51
CA TRP A 201 -13.79 6.09 -4.89
C TRP A 201 -12.45 6.52 -4.29
N GLY A 202 -12.34 7.80 -3.92
CA GLY A 202 -11.12 8.42 -3.41
C GLY A 202 -10.46 9.32 -4.44
N VAL A 203 -9.17 9.62 -4.23
CA VAL A 203 -8.40 10.51 -5.09
C VAL A 203 -8.26 9.94 -6.50
N SER A 204 -8.53 10.77 -7.51
CA SER A 204 -8.42 10.42 -8.93
C SER A 204 -7.07 10.77 -9.57
N ASP A 205 -6.17 11.42 -8.84
CA ASP A 205 -4.86 11.80 -9.36
C ASP A 205 -4.05 10.58 -9.80
N GLY A 206 -3.66 10.54 -11.07
CA GLY A 206 -2.97 9.37 -11.63
C GLY A 206 -3.89 8.28 -12.20
N GLY A 207 -5.22 8.48 -12.20
CA GLY A 207 -6.21 7.64 -12.87
C GLY A 207 -6.64 6.36 -12.13
N PRO A 208 -6.45 6.21 -10.80
CA PRO A 208 -6.71 4.93 -10.11
C PRO A 208 -8.20 4.57 -10.01
N LEU A 209 -9.11 5.51 -10.28
CA LEU A 209 -10.55 5.26 -10.24
C LEU A 209 -11.09 4.56 -11.48
N GLY A 210 -10.34 4.51 -12.61
CA GLY A 210 -10.74 3.79 -13.82
C GLY A 210 -11.98 4.35 -14.52
N ARG A 211 -12.30 5.61 -14.25
CA ARG A 211 -13.44 6.35 -14.80
C ARG A 211 -13.15 7.85 -14.85
N ASP A 212 -13.91 8.57 -15.65
CA ASP A 212 -13.80 10.03 -15.73
C ASP A 212 -14.42 10.68 -14.49
N THR A 213 -13.65 11.55 -13.83
CA THR A 213 -14.07 12.36 -12.68
C THR A 213 -14.00 13.85 -12.97
N SER A 214 -13.72 14.26 -14.20
CA SER A 214 -13.52 15.65 -14.61
C SER A 214 -14.82 16.47 -14.67
N SER A 215 -15.98 15.82 -14.54
CA SER A 215 -17.28 16.48 -14.64
C SER A 215 -17.64 17.40 -13.44
N TYR A 216 -16.84 17.38 -12.37
CA TYR A 216 -17.04 18.24 -11.20
C TYR A 216 -16.09 19.42 -11.23
N GLU A 217 -16.67 20.61 -11.37
CA GLU A 217 -15.97 21.87 -11.10
C GLU A 217 -16.29 22.31 -9.67
N ALA A 218 -15.24 22.41 -8.84
CA ALA A 218 -15.42 22.92 -7.47
C ALA A 218 -16.01 24.34 -7.53
N PRO A 219 -17.03 24.66 -6.73
CA PRO A 219 -17.54 26.01 -6.66
C PRO A 219 -16.42 26.99 -6.32
N ALA A 220 -16.36 28.11 -7.06
CA ALA A 220 -15.41 29.17 -6.79
C ALA A 220 -15.58 29.63 -5.34
N LYS A 221 -14.54 29.50 -4.53
CA LYS A 221 -14.54 30.10 -3.19
C LYS A 221 -14.46 31.59 -3.35
N ASP A 222 -15.45 32.28 -2.81
CA ASP A 222 -15.44 33.75 -2.72
C ASP A 222 -14.23 34.14 -1.84
N MET A 223 -13.28 34.85 -2.40
CA MET A 223 -12.04 35.23 -1.69
C MET A 223 -12.28 36.29 -0.61
N ASP A 224 -13.48 36.89 -0.59
CA ASP A 224 -13.89 37.90 0.36
C ASP A 224 -14.81 37.35 1.48
N ALA A 225 -15.12 36.06 1.50
CA ALA A 225 -15.83 35.45 2.63
C ALA A 225 -14.91 35.46 3.84
N ASP A 226 -15.28 36.23 4.86
CA ASP A 226 -14.59 36.31 6.13
C ASP A 226 -14.33 34.90 6.68
N SER A 227 -13.06 34.57 6.85
CA SER A 227 -12.60 33.25 7.31
C SER A 227 -12.74 33.07 8.83
N ASP A 228 -13.67 33.79 9.47
CA ASP A 228 -13.88 33.75 10.93
C ASP A 228 -14.83 32.64 11.38
N SER A 229 -15.31 31.78 10.48
CA SER A 229 -15.97 30.56 10.91
C SER A 229 -14.92 29.46 11.13
N GLU A 230 -14.54 29.23 12.36
CA GLU A 230 -13.77 28.08 12.85
C GLU A 230 -14.57 26.74 12.69
N ASP A 231 -15.39 26.63 11.66
CA ASP A 231 -16.02 25.37 11.28
C ASP A 231 -15.00 24.49 10.54
N GLU A 232 -14.14 23.83 11.33
CA GLU A 232 -13.25 22.73 10.86
C GLU A 232 -14.02 21.63 10.08
N ASP A 233 -15.34 21.66 10.13
CA ASP A 233 -16.27 20.71 9.51
C ASP A 233 -16.68 21.03 8.07
N ASN A 234 -16.20 22.12 7.46
CA ASN A 234 -16.67 22.56 6.13
C ASN A 234 -15.72 22.19 4.99
N VAL A 235 -15.26 20.92 4.99
CA VAL A 235 -14.51 20.36 3.85
C VAL A 235 -15.46 20.13 2.68
N THR A 236 -15.25 20.85 1.57
CA THR A 236 -16.01 20.63 0.33
C THR A 236 -15.41 19.42 -0.39
N LEU A 237 -16.03 18.26 -0.23
CA LEU A 237 -15.63 17.03 -0.94
C LEU A 237 -16.16 17.04 -2.37
N ASN A 238 -15.39 16.42 -3.28
CA ASN A 238 -15.85 16.15 -4.64
C ASN A 238 -16.87 14.99 -4.64
N PRO A 239 -18.15 15.23 -4.98
CA PRO A 239 -19.18 14.18 -4.94
C PRO A 239 -18.92 13.04 -5.91
N VAL A 240 -18.21 13.28 -7.02
CA VAL A 240 -17.88 12.26 -8.02
C VAL A 240 -16.80 11.31 -7.47
N GLU A 241 -15.89 11.81 -6.66
CA GLU A 241 -14.79 11.04 -6.08
C GLU A 241 -15.14 10.42 -4.73
N SER A 242 -15.92 11.15 -3.89
CA SER A 242 -16.29 10.70 -2.54
C SER A 242 -17.40 9.66 -2.51
N THR A 243 -18.09 9.43 -3.65
CA THR A 243 -19.17 8.45 -3.74
C THR A 243 -18.70 7.19 -4.45
N PRO A 244 -18.81 6.00 -3.82
CA PRO A 244 -18.51 4.73 -4.49
C PRO A 244 -19.33 4.59 -5.77
N THR A 245 -18.64 4.54 -6.91
CA THR A 245 -19.28 4.54 -8.24
C THR A 245 -18.73 3.40 -9.09
N ALA A 246 -19.63 2.71 -9.80
CA ALA A 246 -19.27 1.60 -10.68
C ALA A 246 -18.49 2.08 -11.91
N ILE A 247 -17.44 1.36 -12.28
CA ILE A 247 -16.75 1.53 -13.55
C ILE A 247 -17.46 0.73 -14.65
N ASN A 248 -17.19 1.09 -15.92
CA ASN A 248 -17.62 0.27 -17.05
C ASN A 248 -16.89 -1.09 -17.05
N THR A 249 -17.62 -2.19 -17.18
CA THR A 249 -17.10 -3.57 -17.14
C THR A 249 -17.25 -4.32 -18.47
N GLU A 250 -17.59 -3.66 -19.57
CA GLU A 250 -17.73 -4.30 -20.90
C GLU A 250 -16.45 -4.99 -21.37
N PHE A 251 -15.27 -4.48 -20.95
CA PHE A 251 -13.97 -5.08 -21.25
C PHE A 251 -13.78 -6.49 -20.68
N LEU A 252 -14.58 -6.88 -19.68
CA LEU A 252 -14.53 -8.23 -19.10
C LEU A 252 -15.12 -9.31 -20.02
N ASP A 253 -15.96 -8.93 -20.97
CA ASP A 253 -16.59 -9.84 -21.93
C ASP A 253 -17.25 -11.06 -21.24
N GLY A 254 -17.97 -10.79 -20.12
CA GLY A 254 -18.69 -11.79 -19.31
C GLY A 254 -17.85 -12.57 -18.30
N ARG A 255 -16.56 -12.29 -18.16
CA ARG A 255 -15.70 -12.88 -17.09
C ARG A 255 -16.09 -12.36 -15.72
N LYS A 256 -16.06 -13.26 -14.74
CA LYS A 256 -16.26 -12.88 -13.34
C LYS A 256 -14.94 -12.42 -12.72
N VAL A 257 -15.03 -11.39 -11.88
CA VAL A 257 -13.92 -10.90 -11.07
C VAL A 257 -13.84 -11.71 -9.78
N VAL A 258 -12.63 -12.12 -9.41
CA VAL A 258 -12.35 -12.91 -8.21
C VAL A 258 -11.49 -12.17 -7.19
N GLN A 259 -10.74 -11.15 -7.63
CA GLN A 259 -9.94 -10.32 -6.74
C GLN A 259 -9.88 -8.89 -7.27
N VAL A 260 -10.05 -7.93 -6.36
CA VAL A 260 -9.74 -6.52 -6.59
C VAL A 260 -8.50 -6.13 -5.79
N LEU A 261 -7.72 -5.19 -6.31
CA LEU A 261 -6.47 -4.73 -5.71
C LEU A 261 -6.29 -3.23 -5.96
N ALA A 262 -5.89 -2.49 -4.93
CA ALA A 262 -5.57 -1.07 -5.02
C ALA A 262 -4.17 -0.81 -4.48
N SER A 263 -3.28 -0.21 -5.27
CA SER A 263 -1.97 0.30 -4.84
C SER A 263 -2.05 1.79 -4.52
N ASP A 264 -0.97 2.54 -4.48
CA ASP A 264 -1.07 3.96 -4.14
C ASP A 264 -1.75 4.77 -5.27
N SER A 265 -1.45 4.47 -6.52
CA SER A 265 -1.95 5.22 -7.69
C SER A 265 -2.43 4.33 -8.84
N ALA A 266 -2.64 3.04 -8.60
CA ALA A 266 -3.13 2.09 -9.60
C ALA A 266 -4.04 1.04 -8.99
N SER A 267 -4.96 0.54 -9.79
CA SER A 267 -5.92 -0.51 -9.44
C SER A 267 -5.83 -1.69 -10.37
N PHE A 268 -6.13 -2.87 -9.86
CA PHE A 268 -6.07 -4.12 -10.62
C PHE A 268 -7.22 -5.03 -10.26
N ILE A 269 -7.60 -5.87 -11.20
CA ILE A 269 -8.54 -6.97 -10.98
C ILE A 269 -8.00 -8.26 -11.57
N LEU A 270 -8.39 -9.36 -10.96
CA LEU A 270 -8.12 -10.72 -11.40
C LEU A 270 -9.44 -11.39 -11.76
N THR A 271 -9.48 -12.06 -12.89
CA THR A 271 -10.67 -12.80 -13.37
C THR A 271 -10.61 -14.28 -12.99
N GLU A 272 -11.77 -14.93 -13.05
CA GLU A 272 -11.93 -16.36 -12.73
C GLU A 272 -11.07 -17.28 -13.62
N ASP A 273 -10.76 -16.86 -14.85
CA ASP A 273 -9.89 -17.57 -15.80
C ASP A 273 -8.42 -17.11 -15.75
N GLY A 274 -8.05 -16.29 -14.74
CA GLY A 274 -6.68 -15.92 -14.43
C GLY A 274 -6.07 -14.85 -15.31
N TYR A 275 -6.87 -13.99 -15.95
CA TYR A 275 -6.41 -12.76 -16.57
C TYR A 275 -6.39 -11.62 -15.56
N VAL A 276 -5.48 -10.68 -15.78
CA VAL A 276 -5.32 -9.48 -14.94
C VAL A 276 -5.58 -8.25 -15.79
N TYR A 277 -6.45 -7.38 -15.31
CA TYR A 277 -6.66 -6.05 -15.87
C TYR A 277 -6.18 -5.01 -14.86
N GLY A 278 -5.78 -3.84 -15.33
CA GLY A 278 -5.34 -2.77 -14.45
C GLY A 278 -5.44 -1.40 -15.12
N TRP A 279 -5.38 -0.37 -14.29
CA TRP A 279 -5.44 1.04 -14.66
C TRP A 279 -4.76 1.91 -13.62
N GLY A 280 -4.53 3.19 -13.93
CA GLY A 280 -3.82 4.13 -13.07
C GLY A 280 -2.41 4.44 -13.55
N SER A 281 -1.49 4.60 -12.62
CA SER A 281 -0.08 4.88 -12.90
C SER A 281 0.83 4.32 -11.81
N PHE A 282 2.09 4.06 -12.15
CA PHE A 282 3.14 3.78 -11.18
C PHE A 282 3.97 5.05 -10.94
N VAL A 283 4.28 5.31 -9.68
CA VAL A 283 5.06 6.47 -9.25
C VAL A 283 6.39 5.99 -8.68
N GLY A 284 7.48 6.57 -9.14
CA GLY A 284 8.83 6.34 -8.62
C GLY A 284 9.37 7.57 -7.91
N ASN A 285 10.67 7.58 -7.61
CA ASN A 285 11.31 8.67 -6.89
C ASN A 285 11.24 10.01 -7.64
N ASP A 286 11.22 9.99 -8.97
CA ASP A 286 11.18 11.17 -9.84
C ASP A 286 9.76 11.54 -10.32
N GLY A 287 8.71 10.94 -9.73
CA GLY A 287 7.31 11.14 -10.10
C GLY A 287 6.74 9.99 -10.95
N ILE A 288 5.73 10.27 -11.78
CA ILE A 288 5.03 9.25 -12.58
C ILE A 288 6.00 8.59 -13.57
N ILE A 289 6.21 7.28 -13.41
CA ILE A 289 6.98 6.44 -14.35
C ILE A 289 6.13 6.16 -15.59
N GLY A 290 4.87 5.79 -15.39
CA GLY A 290 3.91 5.35 -16.39
C GLY A 290 3.10 4.14 -15.91
N PHE A 291 2.22 3.62 -16.75
CA PHE A 291 1.48 2.39 -16.47
C PHE A 291 1.96 1.21 -17.32
N THR A 292 2.22 1.45 -18.62
CA THR A 292 2.80 0.47 -19.55
C THR A 292 4.17 0.90 -20.03
N ALA A 293 5.02 -0.07 -20.38
CA ALA A 293 6.35 0.21 -20.92
C ALA A 293 6.28 1.00 -22.25
N GLU A 294 5.28 0.73 -23.09
CA GLU A 294 5.06 1.43 -24.36
C GLU A 294 4.65 2.89 -24.11
N GLY A 295 3.65 3.13 -23.26
CA GLY A 295 3.18 4.47 -22.91
C GLY A 295 4.28 5.31 -22.30
N ALA A 296 5.03 4.76 -21.34
CA ALA A 296 6.15 5.43 -20.69
C ALA A 296 7.29 5.77 -21.69
N THR A 297 7.57 4.87 -22.64
CA THR A 297 8.58 5.11 -23.68
C THR A 297 8.17 6.25 -24.61
N LYS A 298 6.90 6.26 -25.06
CA LYS A 298 6.34 7.36 -25.87
C LYS A 298 6.35 8.68 -25.10
N ALA A 299 5.91 8.66 -23.83
CA ALA A 299 5.90 9.83 -22.96
C ALA A 299 7.29 10.45 -22.74
N ALA A 300 8.34 9.63 -22.72
CA ALA A 300 9.72 10.13 -22.58
C ALA A 300 10.22 10.93 -23.79
N GLN A 301 9.60 10.75 -24.95
CA GLN A 301 9.91 11.46 -26.20
C GLN A 301 9.01 12.69 -26.41
N GLU A 302 7.91 12.78 -25.65
CA GLU A 302 6.92 13.84 -25.78
C GLU A 302 7.39 15.14 -25.11
N LYS A 303 7.23 16.26 -25.80
CA LYS A 303 7.61 17.60 -25.34
C LYS A 303 6.45 18.38 -24.75
N ASP A 304 5.23 18.09 -25.18
CA ASP A 304 4.03 18.67 -24.59
C ASP A 304 3.72 18.00 -23.25
N GLY A 305 3.68 18.78 -22.18
CA GLY A 305 3.45 18.30 -20.80
C GLY A 305 2.11 17.59 -20.63
N ASN A 306 1.06 18.06 -21.29
CA ASN A 306 -0.28 17.44 -21.23
C ASN A 306 -0.32 16.11 -21.99
N ALA A 307 0.24 16.05 -23.20
CA ALA A 307 0.35 14.81 -23.96
C ALA A 307 1.23 13.78 -23.25
N LYS A 308 2.35 14.21 -22.64
CA LYS A 308 3.19 13.37 -21.80
C LYS A 308 2.42 12.76 -20.63
N LYS A 309 1.67 13.57 -19.86
CA LYS A 309 0.83 13.10 -18.74
C LYS A 309 -0.21 12.09 -19.20
N LYS A 310 -0.89 12.34 -20.33
CA LYS A 310 -1.87 11.43 -20.91
C LYS A 310 -1.29 10.07 -21.29
N LEU A 311 -0.04 10.03 -21.78
CA LEU A 311 0.65 8.78 -22.14
C LEU A 311 1.17 8.00 -20.91
N GLN A 312 1.38 8.67 -19.78
CA GLN A 312 1.86 8.04 -18.55
C GLN A 312 0.72 7.46 -17.68
N ILE A 313 -0.50 7.97 -17.84
CA ILE A 313 -1.65 7.59 -17.04
C ILE A 313 -2.58 6.72 -17.87
N GLN A 314 -2.98 5.59 -17.32
CA GLN A 314 -3.98 4.69 -17.89
C GLN A 314 -5.32 4.90 -17.16
N THR A 315 -6.22 5.66 -17.73
CA THR A 315 -7.50 6.03 -17.09
C THR A 315 -8.58 4.96 -17.20
N GLU A 316 -8.45 4.04 -18.13
CA GLU A 316 -9.42 2.96 -18.36
C GLU A 316 -8.77 1.59 -18.15
N PRO A 317 -9.52 0.57 -17.72
CA PRO A 317 -8.98 -0.78 -17.54
C PRO A 317 -8.41 -1.38 -18.82
N ILE A 318 -7.18 -1.89 -18.75
CA ILE A 318 -6.54 -2.63 -19.85
C ILE A 318 -6.06 -4.00 -19.39
N LEU A 319 -6.01 -4.95 -20.31
CA LEU A 319 -5.42 -6.26 -20.08
C LEU A 319 -3.91 -6.15 -19.87
N ILE A 320 -3.41 -6.70 -18.76
CA ILE A 320 -1.97 -6.78 -18.50
C ILE A 320 -1.39 -7.94 -19.30
N SER A 321 -0.65 -7.61 -20.35
CA SER A 321 -0.04 -8.59 -21.24
C SER A 321 1.06 -9.40 -20.54
N GLY A 322 1.27 -10.65 -21.00
CA GLY A 322 2.32 -11.53 -20.47
C GLY A 322 1.91 -12.34 -19.23
N LEU A 323 0.75 -12.08 -18.63
CA LEU A 323 0.20 -12.85 -17.51
C LEU A 323 -0.87 -13.85 -18.01
N LYS A 324 -0.83 -15.07 -17.47
CA LYS A 324 -1.83 -16.12 -17.71
C LYS A 324 -1.92 -17.03 -16.50
N ASN A 325 -3.11 -17.58 -16.27
CA ASN A 325 -3.38 -18.53 -15.18
C ASN A 325 -2.99 -17.96 -13.81
N ILE A 326 -3.21 -16.68 -13.60
CA ILE A 326 -2.89 -16.03 -12.33
C ILE A 326 -3.91 -16.48 -11.28
N LYS A 327 -3.40 -16.86 -10.11
CA LYS A 327 -4.15 -17.35 -8.96
C LYS A 327 -4.40 -16.25 -7.92
N SER A 328 -3.44 -15.34 -7.74
CA SER A 328 -3.55 -14.25 -6.77
C SER A 328 -2.64 -13.08 -7.12
N LEU A 329 -3.02 -11.90 -6.64
CA LEU A 329 -2.26 -10.67 -6.74
C LEU A 329 -1.89 -10.16 -5.35
N ALA A 330 -0.74 -9.49 -5.23
CA ALA A 330 -0.36 -8.70 -4.06
C ALA A 330 0.22 -7.35 -4.51
N ARG A 331 0.09 -6.33 -3.67
CA ARG A 331 0.51 -4.97 -4.00
C ARG A 331 1.50 -4.41 -2.99
N GLY A 332 2.48 -3.67 -3.48
CA GLY A 332 3.18 -2.65 -2.71
C GLY A 332 2.60 -1.26 -2.99
N SER A 333 3.31 -0.21 -2.61
CA SER A 333 2.92 1.16 -2.91
C SER A 333 2.87 1.40 -4.43
N ASN A 334 3.92 1.04 -5.13
CA ASN A 334 4.04 1.26 -6.58
C ASN A 334 4.62 0.05 -7.31
N HIS A 335 4.38 -1.16 -6.81
CA HIS A 335 4.74 -2.39 -7.51
C HIS A 335 3.73 -3.51 -7.21
N ILE A 336 3.64 -4.44 -8.11
CA ILE A 336 2.66 -5.54 -8.06
C ILE A 336 3.38 -6.88 -8.17
N LEU A 337 2.84 -7.86 -7.46
CA LEU A 337 3.20 -9.26 -7.57
C LEU A 337 2.01 -10.05 -8.09
N ALA A 338 2.26 -11.01 -8.96
CA ALA A 338 1.26 -11.98 -9.41
C ALA A 338 1.80 -13.39 -9.22
N LEU A 339 0.97 -14.29 -8.71
CA LEU A 339 1.27 -15.72 -8.53
C LEU A 339 0.42 -16.53 -9.49
N ASP A 340 1.05 -17.36 -10.31
CA ASP A 340 0.33 -18.27 -11.20
C ASP A 340 -0.01 -19.61 -10.52
N THR A 341 -0.82 -20.43 -11.19
CA THR A 341 -1.24 -21.77 -10.72
C THR A 341 -0.08 -22.77 -10.60
N LYS A 342 1.09 -22.46 -11.20
CA LYS A 342 2.31 -23.28 -11.12
C LYS A 342 3.26 -22.85 -10.00
N GLY A 343 2.88 -21.82 -9.25
CA GLY A 343 3.72 -21.25 -8.19
C GLY A 343 4.81 -20.31 -8.72
N THR A 344 4.64 -19.74 -9.92
CA THR A 344 5.56 -18.75 -10.48
C THR A 344 5.14 -17.35 -10.03
N VAL A 345 6.09 -16.57 -9.53
CA VAL A 345 5.87 -15.18 -9.12
C VAL A 345 6.39 -14.24 -10.21
N PHE A 346 5.55 -13.30 -10.61
CA PHE A 346 5.85 -12.20 -11.52
C PHE A 346 5.82 -10.88 -10.76
N THR A 347 6.69 -9.93 -11.13
CA THR A 347 6.72 -8.58 -10.54
C THR A 347 6.83 -7.50 -11.61
N TRP A 348 6.20 -6.34 -11.38
CA TRP A 348 6.32 -5.14 -12.23
C TRP A 348 5.96 -3.88 -11.43
N GLY A 349 6.31 -2.71 -11.98
CA GLY A 349 6.08 -1.39 -11.40
C GLY A 349 7.37 -0.65 -11.08
N ALA A 350 7.38 0.17 -10.03
CA ALA A 350 8.56 0.87 -9.54
C ALA A 350 9.66 -0.11 -9.09
N HIS A 351 10.93 0.26 -9.29
CA HIS A 351 12.06 -0.67 -9.13
C HIS A 351 13.24 -0.11 -8.33
N GLU A 352 13.19 1.15 -7.94
CA GLU A 352 14.31 1.92 -7.40
C GLU A 352 14.86 1.34 -6.08
N GLN A 353 14.00 0.63 -5.32
CA GLN A 353 14.35 -0.03 -4.06
C GLN A 353 14.53 -1.55 -4.22
N ASN A 354 14.75 -2.04 -5.45
CA ASN A 354 14.83 -3.47 -5.79
C ASN A 354 13.59 -4.29 -5.36
N GLN A 355 12.45 -3.64 -5.13
CA GLN A 355 11.19 -4.28 -4.73
C GLN A 355 10.65 -5.26 -5.78
N LEU A 356 11.18 -5.24 -7.00
CA LEU A 356 10.87 -6.21 -8.05
C LEU A 356 11.65 -7.52 -7.92
N GLY A 357 12.68 -7.63 -7.03
CA GLY A 357 13.51 -8.83 -6.84
C GLY A 357 14.35 -9.20 -8.05
N ARG A 358 14.59 -8.24 -8.92
CA ARG A 358 15.41 -8.36 -10.15
C ARG A 358 16.07 -7.04 -10.49
N ARG A 359 17.24 -7.10 -11.10
CA ARG A 359 17.90 -5.90 -11.59
C ARG A 359 17.16 -5.35 -12.82
N VAL A 360 16.86 -4.06 -12.79
CA VAL A 360 16.40 -3.28 -13.94
C VAL A 360 17.55 -2.36 -14.35
N ASN A 361 17.85 -2.33 -15.65
CA ASN A 361 18.93 -1.48 -16.18
C ASN A 361 18.33 -0.10 -16.51
N ASP A 362 19.00 0.98 -16.11
CA ASP A 362 18.54 2.37 -16.32
C ASP A 362 18.28 2.70 -17.78
N ARG A 363 19.08 2.14 -18.69
CA ARG A 363 18.85 2.29 -20.15
C ARG A 363 17.50 1.74 -20.59
N PHE A 364 16.97 0.74 -19.89
CA PHE A 364 15.70 0.06 -20.16
C PHE A 364 14.74 0.15 -18.99
N ARG A 365 14.79 1.25 -18.22
CA ARG A 365 14.01 1.42 -16.98
C ARG A 365 12.52 1.13 -17.12
N PHE A 366 11.91 1.44 -18.27
CA PHE A 366 10.50 1.16 -18.53
C PHE A 366 10.17 -0.33 -18.68
N ALA A 367 11.17 -1.20 -18.86
CA ALA A 367 10.96 -2.66 -18.79
C ALA A 367 10.52 -3.11 -17.37
N ALA A 368 10.70 -2.27 -16.36
CA ALA A 368 10.14 -2.48 -15.02
C ALA A 368 8.61 -2.59 -15.03
N LEU A 369 7.94 -1.88 -15.94
CA LEU A 369 6.48 -1.87 -16.09
C LEU A 369 5.91 -3.12 -16.76
N THR A 370 6.77 -4.05 -17.18
CA THR A 370 6.35 -5.31 -17.81
C THR A 370 6.45 -6.45 -16.79
N PRO A 371 5.36 -7.22 -16.56
CA PRO A 371 5.41 -8.38 -15.67
C PRO A 371 6.54 -9.34 -16.06
N THR A 372 7.43 -9.62 -15.12
CA THR A 372 8.59 -10.48 -15.35
C THR A 372 8.71 -11.51 -14.23
N GLN A 373 8.97 -12.77 -14.58
CA GLN A 373 9.16 -13.85 -13.64
C GLN A 373 10.40 -13.61 -12.77
N VAL A 374 10.27 -13.81 -11.46
CA VAL A 374 11.36 -13.63 -10.48
C VAL A 374 11.58 -14.84 -9.58
N LEU A 375 10.55 -15.62 -9.28
CA LEU A 375 10.63 -16.75 -8.36
C LEU A 375 9.71 -17.87 -8.82
N LYS A 376 9.98 -19.10 -8.39
CA LYS A 376 9.14 -20.29 -8.64
C LYS A 376 8.89 -21.05 -7.34
N ASN A 377 7.98 -22.02 -7.40
CA ASN A 377 7.65 -22.92 -6.30
C ASN A 377 7.12 -22.17 -5.07
N CYS A 378 6.27 -21.16 -5.29
CA CYS A 378 5.62 -20.39 -4.24
C CYS A 378 4.15 -20.77 -4.10
N LYS A 379 3.63 -20.69 -2.88
CA LYS A 379 2.23 -20.94 -2.55
C LYS A 379 1.46 -19.66 -2.21
N SER A 380 2.14 -18.61 -1.75
CA SER A 380 1.57 -17.30 -1.46
C SER A 380 2.55 -16.17 -1.72
N ILE A 381 2.03 -14.96 -1.87
CA ILE A 381 2.76 -13.71 -2.11
C ILE A 381 2.20 -12.60 -1.23
N ALA A 382 3.05 -11.67 -0.85
CA ALA A 382 2.68 -10.46 -0.13
C ALA A 382 3.68 -9.33 -0.43
N ALA A 383 3.33 -8.09 -0.12
CA ALA A 383 4.25 -6.97 -0.24
C ALA A 383 3.97 -5.90 0.82
N GLY A 384 4.99 -5.11 1.10
CA GLY A 384 4.93 -3.82 1.76
C GLY A 384 5.18 -2.70 0.76
N ALA A 385 5.37 -1.48 1.23
CA ALA A 385 5.52 -0.32 0.35
C ALA A 385 6.66 -0.51 -0.68
N TYR A 386 7.85 -0.91 -0.20
CA TYR A 386 9.07 -1.02 -0.99
C TYR A 386 9.77 -2.37 -0.86
N HIS A 387 9.10 -3.37 -0.31
CA HIS A 387 9.65 -4.72 -0.14
C HIS A 387 8.58 -5.76 -0.42
N SER A 388 9.00 -6.97 -0.68
CA SER A 388 8.15 -8.04 -1.18
C SER A 388 8.43 -9.35 -0.46
N PHE A 389 7.40 -10.19 -0.39
CA PHE A 389 7.45 -11.51 0.22
C PHE A 389 6.83 -12.58 -0.67
N ALA A 390 7.33 -13.80 -0.51
CA ALA A 390 6.66 -15.01 -0.94
C ALA A 390 6.83 -16.09 0.14
N ILE A 391 5.88 -17.00 0.26
CA ILE A 391 6.06 -18.24 1.00
C ILE A 391 6.20 -19.34 -0.03
N ASN A 392 7.30 -20.07 0.01
CA ASN A 392 7.58 -21.15 -0.94
C ASN A 392 6.88 -22.47 -0.53
N ASN A 393 6.96 -23.49 -1.39
CA ASN A 393 6.35 -24.80 -1.15
C ASN A 393 7.01 -25.60 0.01
N LYS A 394 8.10 -25.08 0.59
CA LYS A 394 8.76 -25.62 1.80
C LYS A 394 8.38 -24.84 3.06
N ASP A 395 7.35 -24.01 3.01
CA ASP A 395 6.89 -23.13 4.09
C ASP A 395 7.92 -22.07 4.53
N GLN A 396 8.96 -21.83 3.73
CA GLN A 396 9.94 -20.81 4.02
C GLN A 396 9.49 -19.44 3.51
N VAL A 397 9.63 -18.40 4.34
CA VAL A 397 9.46 -17.00 3.94
C VAL A 397 10.66 -16.57 3.11
N VAL A 398 10.40 -15.98 1.97
CA VAL A 398 11.38 -15.38 1.06
C VAL A 398 11.06 -13.89 0.94
N SER A 399 12.07 -13.02 1.05
CA SER A 399 11.88 -11.57 0.96
C SER A 399 12.93 -10.89 0.09
N TRP A 400 12.60 -9.67 -0.39
CA TRP A 400 13.48 -8.80 -1.16
C TRP A 400 12.98 -7.35 -1.15
N GLY A 401 13.81 -6.42 -1.60
CA GLY A 401 13.50 -5.00 -1.65
C GLY A 401 14.20 -4.20 -0.56
N LEU A 402 13.64 -3.05 -0.19
CA LEU A 402 14.18 -2.14 0.82
C LEU A 402 14.25 -2.81 2.20
N ASN A 403 15.38 -2.61 2.90
CA ASN A 403 15.66 -3.21 4.20
C ASN A 403 16.31 -2.25 5.21
N ASN A 404 16.23 -0.95 4.97
CA ASN A 404 16.87 0.06 5.82
C ASN A 404 16.37 0.06 7.29
N TYR A 405 15.17 -0.47 7.53
CA TYR A 405 14.62 -0.73 8.87
C TYR A 405 14.53 -2.23 9.21
N GLY A 406 15.19 -3.11 8.47
CA GLY A 406 15.09 -4.54 8.73
C GLY A 406 13.71 -5.15 8.40
N GLN A 407 12.86 -4.39 7.67
CA GLN A 407 11.48 -4.75 7.35
C GLN A 407 11.33 -6.03 6.52
N THR A 408 12.40 -6.51 5.87
CA THR A 408 12.40 -7.81 5.18
C THR A 408 12.55 -8.99 6.15
N GLY A 409 12.84 -8.75 7.45
CA GLY A 409 13.20 -9.76 8.43
C GLY A 409 14.64 -10.28 8.31
N ILE A 410 15.43 -9.69 7.41
CA ILE A 410 16.86 -10.02 7.24
C ILE A 410 17.68 -8.99 8.01
N ALA A 411 18.34 -9.40 9.08
CA ALA A 411 19.11 -8.52 9.94
C ALA A 411 20.37 -7.94 9.26
N ALA A 412 20.86 -8.58 8.20
CA ALA A 412 22.01 -8.10 7.46
C ALA A 412 21.74 -6.73 6.82
N ASN A 413 22.63 -5.78 7.09
CA ASN A 413 22.57 -4.38 6.62
C ASN A 413 21.35 -3.57 7.12
N ALA A 414 20.52 -4.09 8.03
CA ALA A 414 19.47 -3.31 8.67
C ALA A 414 20.08 -2.06 9.35
N GLY A 415 19.44 -0.90 9.24
CA GLY A 415 19.94 0.37 9.78
C GLY A 415 20.88 1.13 8.84
N GLY A 416 21.24 0.59 7.68
CA GLY A 416 21.98 1.31 6.64
C GLY A 416 21.06 2.07 5.70
N ASP A 417 21.46 3.27 5.27
CA ASP A 417 20.64 4.12 4.38
C ASP A 417 20.33 3.44 3.03
N ASP A 418 21.26 2.62 2.52
CA ASP A 418 21.17 1.90 1.25
C ASP A 418 20.93 0.39 1.44
N ALA A 419 20.39 -0.02 2.59
CA ALA A 419 20.16 -1.43 2.87
C ALA A 419 19.06 -2.01 1.98
N ILE A 420 19.44 -2.87 1.04
CA ILE A 420 18.57 -3.48 0.04
C ILE A 420 18.86 -4.98 -0.06
N ILE A 421 17.81 -5.78 -0.16
CA ILE A 421 17.88 -7.19 -0.52
C ILE A 421 17.54 -7.30 -2.01
N SER A 422 18.57 -7.35 -2.85
CA SER A 422 18.42 -7.20 -4.31
C SER A 422 17.71 -8.37 -5.00
N ASN A 423 17.77 -9.57 -4.43
CA ASN A 423 17.18 -10.79 -4.99
C ASN A 423 16.35 -11.53 -3.95
N PRO A 424 15.32 -12.31 -4.36
CA PRO A 424 14.57 -13.15 -3.46
C PRO A 424 15.47 -14.03 -2.58
N THR A 425 15.43 -13.80 -1.27
CA THR A 425 16.31 -14.44 -0.27
C THR A 425 15.47 -15.08 0.83
N VAL A 426 15.78 -16.33 1.20
CA VAL A 426 15.12 -17.03 2.32
C VAL A 426 15.44 -16.32 3.63
N VAL A 427 14.39 -16.00 4.40
CA VAL A 427 14.50 -15.29 5.67
C VAL A 427 14.65 -16.28 6.81
N LYS A 428 15.88 -16.49 7.25
CA LYS A 428 16.20 -17.49 8.29
C LYS A 428 15.52 -17.19 9.63
N SER A 429 15.28 -15.92 9.96
CA SER A 429 14.63 -15.52 11.20
C SER A 429 13.15 -15.93 11.30
N PHE A 430 12.54 -16.32 10.19
CA PHE A 430 11.18 -16.89 10.15
C PHE A 430 11.16 -18.43 10.10
N GLU A 431 12.32 -19.11 10.06
CA GLU A 431 12.35 -20.58 10.04
C GLU A 431 11.76 -21.17 11.32
N GLY A 432 10.85 -22.11 11.18
CA GLY A 432 10.16 -22.77 12.29
C GLY A 432 9.00 -21.99 12.93
N LEU A 433 8.65 -20.80 12.40
CA LEU A 433 7.56 -19.98 12.93
C LEU A 433 6.20 -20.25 12.26
N ASP A 434 6.12 -21.20 11.31
CA ASP A 434 4.87 -21.61 10.64
C ASP A 434 3.98 -20.44 10.18
N VAL A 435 4.58 -19.46 9.48
CA VAL A 435 3.90 -18.25 9.01
C VAL A 435 2.75 -18.62 8.08
N GLN A 436 1.52 -18.21 8.42
CA GLN A 436 0.32 -18.37 7.63
C GLN A 436 0.05 -17.18 6.73
N GLN A 437 0.13 -15.97 7.28
CA GLN A 437 -0.02 -14.72 6.56
C GLN A 437 1.13 -13.77 6.93
N ILE A 438 1.64 -13.05 5.94
CA ILE A 438 2.61 -11.99 6.13
C ILE A 438 2.14 -10.75 5.39
N LYS A 439 2.33 -9.58 5.97
CA LYS A 439 1.97 -8.29 5.39
C LYS A 439 3.11 -7.30 5.63
N GLY A 440 3.69 -6.82 4.55
CA GLY A 440 4.60 -5.69 4.63
C GLY A 440 3.82 -4.39 4.78
N CYS A 441 4.35 -3.47 5.58
CA CYS A 441 3.89 -2.11 5.76
C CYS A 441 4.88 -1.14 5.08
N LEU A 442 5.04 0.11 5.55
CA LEU A 442 6.05 1.00 4.97
C LEU A 442 7.46 0.58 5.39
N HIS A 443 7.73 0.54 6.70
CA HIS A 443 9.05 0.24 7.27
C HIS A 443 9.04 -0.89 8.30
N HIS A 444 7.90 -1.54 8.51
CA HIS A 444 7.77 -2.71 9.37
C HIS A 444 7.00 -3.82 8.65
N THR A 445 6.96 -4.98 9.26
CA THR A 445 6.23 -6.13 8.74
C THR A 445 5.50 -6.81 9.89
N ILE A 446 4.28 -7.22 9.64
CA ILE A 446 3.44 -7.97 10.55
C ILE A 446 3.07 -9.31 9.91
N ALA A 447 3.06 -10.36 10.71
CA ALA A 447 2.67 -11.69 10.25
C ALA A 447 1.80 -12.39 11.31
N CYS A 448 1.01 -13.37 10.90
CA CYS A 448 0.42 -14.33 11.83
C CYS A 448 0.82 -15.75 11.46
N THR A 449 0.90 -16.59 12.46
CA THR A 449 1.32 -17.99 12.36
C THR A 449 0.09 -18.92 12.38
N LYS A 450 0.28 -20.20 12.07
CA LYS A 450 -0.80 -21.20 12.13
C LYS A 450 -1.35 -21.40 13.54
N ASP A 451 -0.52 -21.17 14.57
CA ASP A 451 -0.92 -21.18 15.97
C ASP A 451 -1.40 -19.78 16.45
N GLN A 452 -1.78 -18.92 15.52
CA GLN A 452 -2.41 -17.61 15.73
C GLN A 452 -1.56 -16.57 16.48
N LYS A 453 -0.25 -16.77 16.63
CA LYS A 453 0.65 -15.76 17.15
C LYS A 453 0.83 -14.62 16.16
N VAL A 454 0.92 -13.39 16.66
CA VAL A 454 1.23 -12.21 15.88
C VAL A 454 2.72 -11.92 15.98
N LEU A 455 3.40 -11.79 14.85
CA LEU A 455 4.82 -11.50 14.74
C LEU A 455 5.03 -10.12 14.12
N VAL A 456 6.01 -9.37 14.62
CA VAL A 456 6.39 -8.06 14.09
C VAL A 456 7.90 -7.96 13.93
N VAL A 457 8.37 -7.20 12.93
CA VAL A 457 9.78 -6.91 12.67
C VAL A 457 9.91 -5.60 11.90
N GLY A 458 11.01 -4.90 12.08
CA GLY A 458 11.28 -3.66 11.36
C GLY A 458 11.29 -2.43 12.26
N ARG A 459 10.86 -1.28 11.73
CA ARG A 459 10.81 -0.01 12.47
C ARG A 459 9.92 -0.11 13.71
N CYS A 460 10.37 0.45 14.85
CA CYS A 460 9.69 0.29 16.13
C CYS A 460 9.58 1.59 16.97
N ASP A 461 10.11 2.72 16.51
CA ASP A 461 10.19 3.97 17.27
C ASP A 461 8.85 4.70 17.48
N GLU A 462 7.88 4.51 16.57
CA GLU A 462 6.54 5.10 16.62
C GLU A 462 5.44 4.10 17.03
N GLY A 463 5.82 3.04 17.78
CA GLY A 463 4.86 2.07 18.29
C GLY A 463 4.34 1.06 17.25
N GLN A 464 4.88 1.02 16.02
CA GLN A 464 4.43 0.14 14.93
C GLN A 464 4.42 -1.34 15.29
N THR A 465 5.34 -1.74 16.17
CA THR A 465 5.48 -3.13 16.62
C THR A 465 4.52 -3.52 17.74
N GLY A 466 3.97 -2.55 18.46
CA GLY A 466 3.08 -2.84 19.61
C GLY A 466 3.78 -3.49 20.80
N LEU A 467 5.11 -3.43 20.86
CA LEU A 467 5.93 -4.07 21.89
C LEU A 467 6.41 -3.05 22.93
N ASP A 468 6.50 -3.50 24.18
CA ASP A 468 7.32 -2.81 25.17
C ASP A 468 8.81 -3.05 24.86
N LEU A 469 9.45 -2.06 24.22
CA LEU A 469 10.84 -2.16 23.78
C LEU A 469 11.85 -2.29 24.94
N ALA A 470 11.45 -1.94 26.17
CA ALA A 470 12.29 -2.13 27.35
C ALA A 470 12.42 -3.62 27.75
N SER A 471 11.44 -4.43 27.37
CA SER A 471 11.43 -5.87 27.63
C SER A 471 12.17 -6.68 26.56
N ILE A 472 12.55 -6.06 25.43
CA ILE A 472 13.22 -6.73 24.33
C ILE A 472 14.73 -6.82 24.57
N ASN A 473 15.33 -7.95 24.19
CA ASN A 473 16.78 -8.10 24.26
C ASN A 473 17.46 -7.00 23.41
N GLN A 474 18.40 -6.28 24.02
CA GLN A 474 19.11 -5.18 23.35
C GLN A 474 19.88 -5.65 22.11
N ASP A 475 20.32 -6.90 22.05
CA ASP A 475 20.96 -7.47 20.88
C ASP A 475 20.03 -7.60 19.67
N ASP A 476 18.71 -7.60 19.88
CA ASP A 476 17.70 -7.64 18.82
C ASP A 476 17.28 -6.24 18.34
N LEU A 477 17.80 -5.20 18.96
CA LEU A 477 17.48 -3.81 18.63
C LEU A 477 18.65 -3.10 17.94
N ILE A 478 18.34 -2.13 17.09
CA ILE A 478 19.27 -1.11 16.62
C ILE A 478 18.85 0.21 17.24
N ILE A 479 19.78 0.84 17.93
CA ILE A 479 19.58 2.14 18.58
C ILE A 479 19.87 3.24 17.57
N SER A 480 18.94 4.20 17.44
CA SER A 480 19.16 5.39 16.61
C SER A 480 20.31 6.24 17.16
N SER A 481 21.27 6.57 16.32
CA SER A 481 22.38 7.45 16.66
C SER A 481 21.92 8.90 16.94
N THR A 482 20.77 9.30 16.41
CA THR A 482 20.20 10.65 16.57
C THR A 482 19.39 10.79 17.85
N THR A 483 18.56 9.80 18.18
CA THR A 483 17.62 9.86 19.32
C THR A 483 18.11 9.08 20.55
N SER A 484 19.12 8.23 20.38
CA SER A 484 19.61 7.28 21.41
C SER A 484 18.50 6.35 21.92
N LYS A 485 17.48 6.10 21.12
CA LYS A 485 16.34 5.20 21.44
C LYS A 485 16.30 4.04 20.45
N PRO A 486 15.68 2.91 20.82
CA PRO A 486 15.41 1.83 19.86
C PRO A 486 14.65 2.33 18.65
N ALA A 487 15.12 2.00 17.46
CA ALA A 487 14.52 2.39 16.19
C ALA A 487 14.14 1.21 15.31
N ILE A 488 14.88 0.09 15.44
CA ILE A 488 14.68 -1.08 14.59
C ILE A 488 14.69 -2.36 15.43
N LEU A 489 13.71 -3.20 15.22
CA LEU A 489 13.62 -4.58 15.69
C LEU A 489 14.12 -5.50 14.58
N LYS A 490 15.25 -6.18 14.80
CA LYS A 490 15.95 -6.97 13.76
C LYS A 490 15.34 -8.34 13.49
N THR A 491 14.66 -8.91 14.48
CA THR A 491 14.13 -10.27 14.42
C THR A 491 12.62 -10.30 14.61
N PRO A 492 11.90 -11.21 13.94
CA PRO A 492 10.48 -11.39 14.17
C PRO A 492 10.19 -11.73 15.62
N THR A 493 9.44 -10.88 16.29
CA THR A 493 9.13 -11.00 17.73
C THR A 493 7.63 -11.13 17.92
N VAL A 494 7.22 -11.99 18.84
CA VAL A 494 5.80 -12.22 19.17
C VAL A 494 5.23 -11.01 19.92
N VAL A 495 4.10 -10.50 19.45
CA VAL A 495 3.30 -9.51 20.18
C VAL A 495 2.52 -10.25 21.27
N PRO A 496 2.72 -9.92 22.54
CA PRO A 496 2.08 -10.64 23.65
C PRO A 496 0.57 -10.34 23.73
N ASP A 497 -0.15 -11.20 24.43
CA ASP A 497 -1.54 -11.03 24.86
C ASP A 497 -2.60 -10.88 23.75
N ILE A 498 -2.21 -11.11 22.49
CA ILE A 498 -3.14 -11.14 21.36
C ILE A 498 -2.93 -12.38 20.47
N THR A 499 -4.02 -12.83 19.86
CA THR A 499 -4.00 -13.85 18.82
C THR A 499 -4.68 -13.31 17.57
N ALA A 500 -4.27 -13.78 16.38
CA ALA A 500 -4.89 -13.36 15.14
C ALA A 500 -4.85 -14.45 14.07
N THR A 501 -5.91 -14.46 13.28
CA THR A 501 -6.02 -15.21 12.02
C THR A 501 -5.84 -14.30 10.80
N PHE A 502 -5.89 -12.97 11.01
CA PHE A 502 -5.71 -11.97 9.96
C PHE A 502 -4.90 -10.79 10.49
N VAL A 503 -3.97 -10.29 9.68
CA VAL A 503 -3.17 -9.10 9.99
C VAL A 503 -3.14 -8.12 8.83
N ALA A 504 -3.11 -6.83 9.15
CA ALA A 504 -2.97 -5.74 8.20
C ALA A 504 -2.12 -4.60 8.78
N GLY A 505 -1.64 -3.75 7.91
CA GLY A 505 -0.92 -2.54 8.30
C GLY A 505 -0.65 -1.65 7.09
N ALA A 506 -0.28 -0.40 7.34
CA ALA A 506 0.08 0.57 6.32
C ALA A 506 1.39 1.29 6.66
N ILE A 507 1.36 2.62 6.79
CA ILE A 507 2.58 3.42 6.96
C ILE A 507 3.25 3.06 8.28
N ASP A 508 2.62 3.40 9.41
CA ASP A 508 3.17 3.18 10.75
C ASP A 508 2.11 2.66 11.74
N ASN A 509 1.04 2.04 11.23
CA ASN A 509 0.00 1.42 12.06
C ASN A 509 -0.24 -0.04 11.67
N SER A 510 -0.73 -0.82 12.62
CA SER A 510 -0.95 -2.26 12.51
C SER A 510 -2.32 -2.65 13.03
N PHE A 511 -2.90 -3.68 12.42
CA PHE A 511 -4.14 -4.33 12.84
C PHE A 511 -3.95 -5.84 12.94
N ALA A 512 -4.62 -6.43 13.92
CA ALA A 512 -4.77 -7.87 14.05
C ALA A 512 -6.24 -8.20 14.31
N ILE A 513 -6.73 -9.27 13.69
CA ILE A 513 -8.10 -9.75 13.87
C ILE A 513 -8.03 -11.20 14.34
N SER A 514 -8.63 -11.48 15.50
CA SER A 514 -8.72 -12.82 16.05
C SER A 514 -9.79 -13.66 15.35
N GLU A 515 -9.82 -14.95 15.61
CA GLU A 515 -10.75 -15.91 15.00
C GLU A 515 -12.22 -15.58 15.32
N ASP A 516 -12.49 -15.04 16.49
CA ASP A 516 -13.83 -14.56 16.91
C ASP A 516 -14.20 -13.18 16.31
N GLY A 517 -13.28 -12.55 15.57
CA GLY A 517 -13.49 -11.28 14.88
C GLY A 517 -13.23 -10.04 15.72
N LYS A 518 -12.57 -10.17 16.87
CA LYS A 518 -12.12 -9.03 17.65
C LYS A 518 -10.95 -8.35 16.94
N VAL A 519 -11.00 -7.01 16.87
CA VAL A 519 -9.99 -6.19 16.21
C VAL A 519 -9.09 -5.52 17.22
N TRP A 520 -7.79 -5.61 16.98
CA TRP A 520 -6.75 -4.88 17.71
C TRP A 520 -6.07 -3.90 16.77
N ALA A 521 -5.77 -2.69 17.24
CA ALA A 521 -5.06 -1.67 16.50
C ALA A 521 -3.97 -1.02 17.36
N TRP A 522 -2.85 -0.63 16.74
CA TRP A 522 -1.75 0.07 17.37
C TRP A 522 -0.88 0.80 16.35
N GLY A 523 0.10 1.57 16.83
CA GLY A 523 1.02 2.38 16.03
C GLY A 523 0.54 3.83 15.91
N TYR A 524 0.99 4.49 14.88
CA TYR A 524 0.72 5.90 14.61
C TYR A 524 -0.76 6.13 14.27
N SER A 525 -1.42 7.06 14.97
CA SER A 525 -2.87 7.24 14.92
C SER A 525 -3.33 8.61 14.42
N GLU A 526 -2.44 9.47 13.95
CA GLU A 526 -2.83 10.74 13.34
C GLU A 526 -3.96 10.54 12.31
N ASN A 527 -4.89 11.49 12.25
CA ASN A 527 -6.14 11.38 11.50
C ASN A 527 -7.03 10.21 11.95
N TYR A 528 -6.92 9.75 13.20
CA TYR A 528 -7.76 8.68 13.77
C TYR A 528 -7.70 7.33 13.01
N ARG A 529 -6.63 7.07 12.26
CA ARG A 529 -6.48 5.90 11.37
C ARG A 529 -6.46 4.55 12.09
N THR A 530 -6.27 4.52 13.41
CA THR A 530 -6.42 3.30 14.23
C THR A 530 -7.88 3.01 14.62
N GLY A 531 -8.79 3.98 14.48
CA GLY A 531 -10.20 3.83 14.86
C GLY A 531 -10.45 3.84 16.37
N LEU A 532 -9.46 4.18 17.18
CA LEU A 532 -9.55 4.22 18.65
C LEU A 532 -10.07 5.54 19.19
N GLY A 533 -10.38 6.52 18.29
CA GLY A 533 -10.96 7.81 18.67
C GLY A 533 -9.95 8.82 19.19
N THR A 534 -8.67 8.55 19.07
CA THR A 534 -7.55 9.44 19.37
C THR A 534 -6.61 9.54 18.17
N ASP A 535 -5.92 10.64 18.02
CA ASP A 535 -4.85 10.92 17.08
C ASP A 535 -3.45 10.68 17.67
N GLU A 536 -3.36 10.35 18.96
CA GLU A 536 -2.11 10.00 19.62
C GLU A 536 -1.61 8.61 19.23
N THR A 537 -0.29 8.42 19.20
CA THR A 537 0.36 7.13 18.95
C THR A 537 -0.03 6.07 19.99
N ILE A 538 -0.51 4.94 19.54
CA ILE A 538 -0.90 3.79 20.37
C ILE A 538 0.26 2.79 20.41
N ARG A 539 0.94 2.68 21.54
CA ARG A 539 2.19 1.90 21.64
C ARG A 539 1.99 0.41 21.90
N THR A 540 0.79 -0.01 22.30
CA THR A 540 0.44 -1.41 22.58
C THR A 540 -0.87 -1.79 21.90
N PRO A 541 -1.06 -3.06 21.49
CA PRO A 541 -2.30 -3.50 20.89
C PRO A 541 -3.51 -3.15 21.75
N THR A 542 -4.42 -2.38 21.19
CA THR A 542 -5.63 -1.91 21.87
C THR A 542 -6.87 -2.35 21.11
N ALA A 543 -7.86 -2.90 21.79
CA ALA A 543 -9.10 -3.36 21.18
C ALA A 543 -9.89 -2.19 20.57
N VAL A 544 -10.29 -2.34 19.31
CA VAL A 544 -11.16 -1.37 18.64
C VAL A 544 -12.60 -1.66 19.04
N GLU A 545 -13.14 -0.84 19.94
CA GLU A 545 -14.49 -1.02 20.45
C GLU A 545 -15.35 0.19 20.13
N ASN A 546 -16.48 -0.04 19.47
CA ASN A 546 -17.52 0.96 19.29
C ASN A 546 -18.88 0.30 19.01
N THR A 547 -19.96 1.10 19.05
CA THR A 547 -21.31 0.60 18.86
C THR A 547 -21.58 0.03 17.47
N ALA A 548 -20.87 0.51 16.42
CA ALA A 548 -21.09 0.08 15.05
C ALA A 548 -20.61 -1.35 14.77
N ILE A 549 -19.53 -1.79 15.47
CA ILE A 549 -18.94 -3.12 15.31
C ILE A 549 -19.16 -4.04 16.49
N LYS A 550 -19.80 -3.55 17.58
CA LYS A 550 -20.07 -4.34 18.78
C LYS A 550 -20.90 -5.58 18.46
N GLY A 551 -20.41 -6.75 18.84
CA GLY A 551 -21.07 -8.02 18.62
C GLY A 551 -21.03 -8.52 17.17
N LYS A 552 -20.29 -7.85 16.28
CA LYS A 552 -20.07 -8.28 14.90
C LYS A 552 -18.68 -8.91 14.76
N LYS A 553 -18.60 -9.92 13.92
CA LYS A 553 -17.33 -10.58 13.59
C LYS A 553 -16.66 -9.83 12.44
N MET A 554 -15.52 -9.18 12.70
CA MET A 554 -14.70 -8.62 11.63
C MET A 554 -13.82 -9.71 11.03
N THR A 555 -13.63 -9.68 9.70
CA THR A 555 -12.82 -10.66 8.95
C THR A 555 -11.78 -10.00 8.07
N PHE A 556 -11.84 -8.66 7.93
CA PHE A 556 -10.95 -7.88 7.10
C PHE A 556 -10.60 -6.55 7.75
N ALA A 557 -9.34 -6.16 7.62
CA ALA A 557 -8.84 -4.81 7.84
C ALA A 557 -8.01 -4.36 6.62
N GLY A 558 -8.21 -3.12 6.18
CA GLY A 558 -7.44 -2.50 5.13
C GLY A 558 -6.98 -1.13 5.58
N CYS A 559 -5.74 -0.76 5.25
CA CYS A 559 -5.15 0.50 5.66
C CYS A 559 -4.69 1.30 4.45
N GLY A 560 -5.11 2.56 4.38
CA GLY A 560 -4.65 3.56 3.44
C GLY A 560 -3.61 4.49 4.05
N GLY A 561 -3.39 5.65 3.42
CA GLY A 561 -2.44 6.66 3.89
C GLY A 561 -2.89 7.34 5.18
N GLN A 562 -4.16 7.75 5.24
CA GLN A 562 -4.74 8.52 6.34
C GLN A 562 -6.04 7.93 6.89
N PHE A 563 -6.44 6.77 6.42
CA PHE A 563 -7.70 6.12 6.75
C PHE A 563 -7.55 4.61 6.82
N SER A 564 -8.56 3.97 7.39
CA SER A 564 -8.64 2.52 7.44
C SER A 564 -10.07 2.03 7.23
N VAL A 565 -10.19 0.77 6.86
CA VAL A 565 -11.45 0.09 6.59
C VAL A 565 -11.47 -1.21 7.38
N LEU A 566 -12.58 -1.51 8.03
CA LEU A 566 -12.89 -2.84 8.56
C LEU A 566 -14.07 -3.42 7.79
N ALA A 567 -14.10 -4.72 7.63
CA ALA A 567 -15.26 -5.40 7.09
C ALA A 567 -15.47 -6.77 7.77
N GLY A 568 -16.71 -7.20 7.80
CA GLY A 568 -17.11 -8.50 8.30
C GLY A 568 -18.42 -8.94 7.64
N PRO A 569 -18.84 -10.19 7.82
CA PRO A 569 -20.08 -10.71 7.23
C PRO A 569 -21.27 -9.77 7.46
N GLU A 570 -22.04 -9.53 6.40
CA GLU A 570 -23.29 -8.75 6.47
C GLU A 570 -24.23 -9.40 7.49
N VAL A 571 -24.69 -8.61 8.44
CA VAL A 571 -25.69 -9.06 9.41
C VAL A 571 -27.06 -8.75 8.85
N GLU A 572 -27.82 -9.79 8.46
CA GLU A 572 -29.22 -9.63 8.10
C GLU A 572 -29.96 -8.93 9.25
N MET A 573 -30.40 -7.70 9.04
CA MET A 573 -31.35 -7.09 9.96
C MET A 573 -32.63 -7.92 9.88
N LYS A 574 -32.96 -8.63 10.95
CA LYS A 574 -34.30 -9.24 11.06
C LYS A 574 -35.29 -8.09 11.08
N ASP A 575 -36.04 -7.96 9.98
CA ASP A 575 -37.17 -7.05 9.91
C ASP A 575 -38.12 -7.37 11.07
N GLY A 576 -38.22 -6.49 12.04
CA GLY A 576 -39.19 -6.57 13.11
C GLY A 576 -38.62 -6.72 14.54
N ALA A 577 -38.12 -5.68 15.12
CA ALA A 577 -38.16 -5.42 16.56
C ALA A 577 -38.50 -3.94 16.81
#